data_14665fe0ab1bbfcd9910da6e4115700e
#
_entry.id   14665fe0ab1bbfcd9910da6e4115700e
#
_cell.length_a   1.000
_cell.length_b   1.000
_cell.length_c   1.000
_cell.angle_alpha   90.00
_cell.angle_beta   90.00
_cell.angle_gamma   90.00
#
_symmetry.space_group_name_H-M   'P 1'
#
loop_
_entity.id
_entity.type
_entity.pdbx_description
1 polymer ?
#
loop_
_entity_poly.entity_id
_entity_poly.type
_entity_poly.pdbx_seq_one_letter_code
_entity_poly.pdbx_strand_id
1 'polypeptide(L)'
;MNEEIIAIASKELEITKKQINAVLSLLEQGNTVPFIARYRKEATGGLDEDQIRNIDKYYQYQVSLLKRKEDVIRLIEEKGMLTDQLRADILKATKLNEVEDLYRPYKEKRKTKATEAKAKGLEPLSKWILSLPRGELKEEAKKYLNDKVETVEEAIQGALDIIAEVISDDIKYRKFVKDIIYKSGTIETKVKKKNPDENKVYEMYYDYHERVNRIVSHRILAINRAENEKVITVNIVLDKEFLIQYINRGVTRNRNSSVNEYLLKAVEDSLNRLLLPSIEREVRNELTEKASEQALKVFSINLEKLLMQAPLKDKMVLGLDPAYRTGCKLAVVDQTGKVLKIDKVFITIPKDNYDKEKRIIISIAFCDFAL
;
A
#
# COMPACT_ATOMS: atom_id res chain seq x y z
N MET A 1 -4.60 -19.27 19.01
CA MET A 1 -3.41 -18.36 19.11
C MET A 1 -2.16 -19.14 18.73
N ASN A 2 -1.22 -18.54 17.97
CA ASN A 2 0.02 -19.20 17.54
C ASN A 2 1.18 -18.80 18.47
N GLU A 3 1.75 -19.79 19.18
CA GLU A 3 2.80 -19.56 20.19
C GLU A 3 4.11 -19.04 19.61
N GLU A 4 4.46 -19.41 18.38
CA GLU A 4 5.66 -18.90 17.70
C GLU A 4 5.53 -17.40 17.41
N ILE A 5 4.37 -16.98 16.90
CA ILE A 5 4.09 -15.56 16.65
C ILE A 5 4.16 -14.77 17.96
N ILE A 6 3.61 -15.32 19.05
CA ILE A 6 3.64 -14.67 20.36
C ILE A 6 5.06 -14.54 20.88
N ALA A 7 5.91 -15.55 20.66
CA ALA A 7 7.31 -15.48 21.06
C ALA A 7 8.10 -14.42 20.29
N ILE A 8 7.84 -14.26 18.99
CA ILE A 8 8.46 -13.22 18.17
C ILE A 8 7.93 -11.84 18.58
N ALA A 9 6.60 -11.69 18.72
CA ALA A 9 5.97 -10.45 19.16
C ALA A 9 6.50 -9.98 20.53
N SER A 10 6.74 -10.90 21.45
CA SER A 10 7.29 -10.59 22.77
C SER A 10 8.68 -9.96 22.72
N LYS A 11 9.51 -10.37 21.76
CA LYS A 11 10.85 -9.79 21.56
C LYS A 11 10.80 -8.45 20.86
N GLU A 12 9.97 -8.34 19.82
CA GLU A 12 9.89 -7.13 18.98
C GLU A 12 9.19 -5.96 19.69
N LEU A 13 8.18 -6.25 20.50
CA LEU A 13 7.40 -5.23 21.20
C LEU A 13 7.88 -4.97 22.63
N GLU A 14 8.87 -5.75 23.12
CA GLU A 14 9.38 -5.71 24.50
C GLU A 14 8.26 -5.91 25.56
N ILE A 15 7.26 -6.74 25.21
CA ILE A 15 6.11 -7.07 26.07
C ILE A 15 6.12 -8.56 26.39
N THR A 16 5.78 -8.92 27.64
CA THR A 16 5.81 -10.31 28.04
C THR A 16 4.77 -11.17 27.31
N LYS A 17 5.10 -12.45 27.06
CA LYS A 17 4.17 -13.40 26.44
C LYS A 17 2.84 -13.50 27.19
N LYS A 18 2.87 -13.39 28.54
CA LYS A 18 1.66 -13.42 29.38
C LYS A 18 0.73 -12.25 29.07
N GLN A 19 1.28 -11.05 28.94
CA GLN A 19 0.51 -9.85 28.59
C GLN A 19 -0.05 -9.93 27.18
N ILE A 20 0.74 -10.39 26.21
CA ILE A 20 0.29 -10.58 24.82
C ILE A 20 -0.87 -11.57 24.76
N ASN A 21 -0.75 -12.71 25.43
CA ASN A 21 -1.82 -13.71 25.50
C ASN A 21 -3.10 -13.16 26.15
N ALA A 22 -2.97 -12.40 27.21
CA ALA A 22 -4.12 -11.76 27.87
C ALA A 22 -4.84 -10.79 26.94
N VAL A 23 -4.09 -9.95 26.21
CA VAL A 23 -4.64 -9.01 25.23
C VAL A 23 -5.36 -9.75 24.11
N LEU A 24 -4.71 -10.73 23.48
CA LEU A 24 -5.29 -11.50 22.38
C LEU A 24 -6.56 -12.25 22.79
N SER A 25 -6.56 -12.86 23.98
CA SER A 25 -7.76 -13.51 24.54
C SER A 25 -8.92 -12.55 24.74
N LEU A 26 -8.66 -11.33 25.21
CA LEU A 26 -9.68 -10.31 25.39
C LEU A 26 -10.22 -9.80 24.04
N LEU A 27 -9.37 -9.66 23.03
CA LEU A 27 -9.78 -9.28 21.68
C LEU A 27 -10.63 -10.38 21.02
N GLU A 28 -10.27 -11.65 21.16
CA GLU A 28 -11.07 -12.79 20.68
C GLU A 28 -12.46 -12.86 21.32
N GLN A 29 -12.61 -12.38 22.57
CA GLN A 29 -13.89 -12.24 23.25
C GLN A 29 -14.73 -11.06 22.73
N GLY A 30 -14.26 -10.33 21.72
CA GLY A 30 -14.97 -9.20 21.12
C GLY A 30 -14.79 -7.86 21.85
N ASN A 31 -13.87 -7.78 22.81
CA ASN A 31 -13.57 -6.51 23.46
C ASN A 31 -12.78 -5.59 22.53
N THR A 32 -13.09 -4.30 22.57
CA THR A 32 -12.34 -3.30 21.78
C THR A 32 -11.07 -2.84 22.49
N VAL A 33 -10.07 -2.39 21.74
CA VAL A 33 -8.80 -1.89 22.28
C VAL A 33 -9.01 -0.80 23.35
N PRO A 34 -9.85 0.24 23.15
CA PRO A 34 -10.12 1.23 24.20
C PRO A 34 -10.79 0.65 25.45
N PHE A 35 -11.65 -0.36 25.29
CA PHE A 35 -12.29 -1.03 26.43
C PHE A 35 -11.26 -1.79 27.26
N ILE A 36 -10.37 -2.53 26.60
CA ILE A 36 -9.30 -3.28 27.29
C ILE A 36 -8.38 -2.33 28.05
N ALA A 37 -7.94 -1.26 27.42
CA ALA A 37 -7.04 -0.27 28.01
C ALA A 37 -7.63 0.42 29.25
N ARG A 38 -8.96 0.64 29.28
CA ARG A 38 -9.64 1.32 30.39
C ARG A 38 -10.07 0.37 31.50
N TYR A 39 -10.65 -0.77 31.15
CA TYR A 39 -11.41 -1.61 32.08
C TYR A 39 -10.76 -2.97 32.37
N ARG A 40 -9.63 -3.31 31.73
CA ARG A 40 -8.93 -4.60 31.88
C ARG A 40 -7.43 -4.44 32.19
N LYS A 41 -7.03 -3.32 32.80
CA LYS A 41 -5.64 -3.02 33.15
C LYS A 41 -4.99 -4.10 33.97
N GLU A 42 -5.69 -4.66 34.96
CA GLU A 42 -5.14 -5.73 35.81
C GLU A 42 -4.86 -7.01 35.01
N ALA A 43 -5.74 -7.37 34.06
CA ALA A 43 -5.58 -8.55 33.23
C ALA A 43 -4.40 -8.40 32.24
N THR A 44 -4.15 -7.18 31.75
CA THR A 44 -3.08 -6.88 30.78
C THR A 44 -1.75 -6.46 31.44
N GLY A 45 -1.73 -6.35 32.78
CA GLY A 45 -0.54 -5.89 33.51
C GLY A 45 -0.21 -4.42 33.26
N GLY A 46 -1.24 -3.57 33.06
CA GLY A 46 -1.13 -2.12 32.96
C GLY A 46 -0.76 -1.60 31.57
N LEU A 47 -0.91 -2.40 30.51
CA LEU A 47 -0.67 -1.96 29.14
C LEU A 47 -1.58 -0.78 28.76
N ASP A 48 -1.01 0.18 28.05
CA ASP A 48 -1.74 1.31 27.50
C ASP A 48 -2.43 0.97 26.15
N GLU A 49 -3.21 1.91 25.63
CA GLU A 49 -3.97 1.70 24.39
C GLU A 49 -3.07 1.48 23.17
N ASP A 50 -1.93 2.19 23.10
CA ASP A 50 -0.99 2.06 21.98
C ASP A 50 -0.27 0.71 22.02
N GLN A 51 0.12 0.24 23.18
CA GLN A 51 0.72 -1.08 23.36
C GLN A 51 -0.25 -2.20 22.96
N ILE A 52 -1.51 -2.11 23.39
CA ILE A 52 -2.55 -3.09 23.04
C ILE A 52 -2.82 -3.08 21.52
N ARG A 53 -2.90 -1.89 20.92
CA ARG A 53 -3.08 -1.72 19.47
C ARG A 53 -1.90 -2.28 18.67
N ASN A 54 -0.69 -2.07 19.16
CA ASN A 54 0.53 -2.60 18.52
C ASN A 54 0.58 -4.12 18.60
N ILE A 55 0.18 -4.72 19.71
CA ILE A 55 0.04 -6.18 19.84
C ILE A 55 -0.93 -6.73 18.80
N ASP A 56 -2.14 -6.14 18.71
CA ASP A 56 -3.15 -6.60 17.76
C ASP A 56 -2.66 -6.49 16.31
N LYS A 57 -2.19 -5.31 15.90
CA LYS A 57 -1.65 -5.09 14.55
C LYS A 57 -0.51 -6.05 14.20
N TYR A 58 0.44 -6.22 15.10
CA TYR A 58 1.56 -7.10 14.88
C TYR A 58 1.14 -8.56 14.75
N TYR A 59 0.28 -9.02 15.64
CA TYR A 59 -0.23 -10.39 15.61
C TYR A 59 -1.02 -10.68 14.35
N GLN A 60 -1.97 -9.82 13.98
CA GLN A 60 -2.76 -9.97 12.76
C GLN A 60 -1.90 -9.96 11.49
N TYR A 61 -0.87 -9.09 11.45
CA TYR A 61 0.09 -9.08 10.36
C TYR A 61 0.85 -10.40 10.24
N GLN A 62 1.37 -10.93 11.35
CA GLN A 62 2.12 -12.19 11.35
C GLN A 62 1.25 -13.40 10.99
N VAL A 63 0.01 -13.44 11.46
CA VAL A 63 -0.96 -14.47 11.07
C VAL A 63 -1.24 -14.41 9.56
N SER A 64 -1.44 -13.20 9.02
CA SER A 64 -1.65 -12.99 7.57
C SER A 64 -0.42 -13.41 6.76
N LEU A 65 0.78 -13.09 7.24
CA LEU A 65 2.04 -13.46 6.61
C LEU A 65 2.22 -14.98 6.60
N LEU A 66 1.97 -15.66 7.73
CA LEU A 66 2.08 -17.11 7.83
C LEU A 66 1.11 -17.81 6.88
N LYS A 67 -0.17 -17.41 6.92
CA LYS A 67 -1.19 -17.93 6.01
C LYS A 67 -0.80 -17.73 4.54
N ARG A 68 -0.26 -16.56 4.22
CA ARG A 68 0.17 -16.28 2.84
C ARG A 68 1.35 -17.14 2.41
N LYS A 69 2.31 -17.40 3.30
CA LYS A 69 3.42 -18.33 3.02
C LYS A 69 2.91 -19.73 2.72
N GLU A 70 2.00 -20.25 3.54
CA GLU A 70 1.37 -21.56 3.35
C GLU A 70 0.62 -21.66 2.03
N ASP A 71 -0.20 -20.64 1.70
CA ASP A 71 -0.93 -20.57 0.43
C ASP A 71 0.02 -20.56 -0.77
N VAL A 72 1.09 -19.76 -0.72
CA VAL A 72 2.07 -19.68 -1.80
C VAL A 72 2.83 -20.98 -1.98
N ILE A 73 3.27 -21.62 -0.90
CA ILE A 73 3.94 -22.93 -0.94
C ILE A 73 3.01 -23.95 -1.60
N ARG A 74 1.75 -24.05 -1.17
CA ARG A 74 0.75 -24.95 -1.75
C ARG A 74 0.54 -24.70 -3.24
N LEU A 75 0.35 -23.44 -3.66
CA LEU A 75 0.11 -23.08 -5.06
C LEU A 75 1.30 -23.39 -5.97
N ILE A 76 2.53 -23.29 -5.47
CA ILE A 76 3.74 -23.66 -6.25
C ILE A 76 3.90 -25.18 -6.29
N GLU A 77 3.59 -25.88 -5.20
CA GLU A 77 3.63 -27.34 -5.10
C GLU A 77 2.61 -28.01 -6.04
N GLU A 78 1.38 -27.49 -6.12
CA GLU A 78 0.34 -27.93 -7.07
C GLU A 78 0.80 -27.83 -8.54
N LYS A 79 1.74 -26.94 -8.84
CA LYS A 79 2.35 -26.79 -10.17
C LYS A 79 3.59 -27.67 -10.38
N GLY A 80 4.01 -28.43 -9.36
CA GLY A 80 5.19 -29.28 -9.42
C GLY A 80 6.52 -28.48 -9.52
N MET A 81 6.53 -27.20 -9.15
CA MET A 81 7.69 -26.31 -9.32
C MET A 81 8.35 -25.93 -7.98
N LEU A 82 7.90 -26.49 -6.86
CA LEU A 82 8.45 -26.20 -5.54
C LEU A 82 9.79 -26.92 -5.34
N THR A 83 10.85 -26.16 -5.09
CA THR A 83 12.15 -26.68 -4.68
C THR A 83 12.39 -26.47 -3.20
N ASP A 84 13.25 -27.30 -2.57
CA ASP A 84 13.60 -27.15 -1.13
C ASP A 84 14.17 -25.76 -0.81
N GLN A 85 14.98 -25.22 -1.72
CA GLN A 85 15.54 -23.89 -1.58
C GLN A 85 14.44 -22.81 -1.60
N LEU A 86 13.52 -22.89 -2.55
CA LEU A 86 12.42 -21.94 -2.66
C LEU A 86 11.49 -22.00 -1.44
N ARG A 87 11.19 -23.20 -0.95
CA ARG A 87 10.43 -23.41 0.30
C ARG A 87 11.14 -22.72 1.48
N ALA A 88 12.45 -22.91 1.61
CA ALA A 88 13.24 -22.28 2.66
C ALA A 88 13.24 -20.74 2.55
N ASP A 89 13.34 -20.20 1.34
CA ASP A 89 13.34 -18.76 1.10
C ASP A 89 11.98 -18.13 1.42
N ILE A 90 10.86 -18.80 1.04
CA ILE A 90 9.50 -18.36 1.41
C ILE A 90 9.33 -18.36 2.94
N LEU A 91 9.78 -19.40 3.63
CA LEU A 91 9.67 -19.50 5.09
C LEU A 91 10.51 -18.44 5.80
N LYS A 92 11.68 -18.07 5.28
CA LYS A 92 12.55 -17.02 5.82
C LYS A 92 12.04 -15.60 5.57
N ALA A 93 11.16 -15.38 4.59
CA ALA A 93 10.64 -14.05 4.28
C ALA A 93 9.98 -13.43 5.53
N THR A 94 10.26 -12.18 5.79
CA THR A 94 9.74 -11.43 6.97
C THR A 94 8.61 -10.47 6.60
N LYS A 95 8.42 -10.22 5.31
CA LYS A 95 7.42 -9.27 4.77
C LYS A 95 6.57 -9.93 3.70
N LEU A 96 5.29 -9.52 3.63
CA LEU A 96 4.37 -9.98 2.58
C LEU A 96 4.91 -9.72 1.17
N ASN A 97 5.53 -8.57 0.94
CA ASN A 97 6.10 -8.21 -0.37
C ASN A 97 7.20 -9.20 -0.79
N GLU A 98 8.03 -9.67 0.13
CA GLU A 98 9.06 -10.67 -0.14
C GLU A 98 8.44 -12.01 -0.58
N VAL A 99 7.35 -12.42 0.06
CA VAL A 99 6.60 -13.64 -0.31
C VAL A 99 5.96 -13.48 -1.69
N GLU A 100 5.37 -12.32 -1.98
CA GLU A 100 4.78 -12.04 -3.30
C GLU A 100 5.83 -12.00 -4.42
N ASP A 101 7.01 -11.46 -4.15
CA ASP A 101 8.10 -11.45 -5.13
C ASP A 101 8.62 -12.87 -5.43
N LEU A 102 8.76 -13.73 -4.40
CA LEU A 102 9.09 -15.15 -4.57
C LEU A 102 8.02 -15.92 -5.35
N TYR A 103 6.73 -15.58 -5.15
CA TYR A 103 5.62 -16.22 -5.86
C TYR A 103 5.42 -15.73 -7.29
N ARG A 104 5.86 -14.51 -7.61
CA ARG A 104 5.60 -13.83 -8.89
C ARG A 104 5.91 -14.68 -10.15
N PRO A 105 7.03 -15.39 -10.25
CA PRO A 105 7.34 -16.23 -11.42
C PRO A 105 6.35 -17.40 -11.62
N TYR A 106 5.68 -17.82 -10.54
CA TYR A 106 4.77 -18.97 -10.51
C TYR A 106 3.30 -18.57 -10.58
N LYS A 107 3.01 -17.27 -10.45
CA LYS A 107 1.65 -16.75 -10.46
C LYS A 107 1.04 -16.89 -11.85
N GLU A 108 -0.19 -17.41 -11.91
CA GLU A 108 -0.95 -17.41 -13.18
C GLU A 108 -1.17 -15.98 -13.66
N LYS A 109 -0.69 -15.70 -14.84
CA LYS A 109 -0.86 -14.42 -15.51
C LYS A 109 -2.05 -14.54 -16.47
N ARG A 110 -2.92 -13.55 -16.43
CA ARG A 110 -3.95 -13.39 -17.48
C ARG A 110 -3.22 -13.11 -18.80
N LYS A 111 -3.94 -13.27 -19.94
CA LYS A 111 -3.39 -13.08 -21.30
C LYS A 111 -2.32 -11.99 -21.37
N THR A 112 -1.06 -12.40 -21.48
CA THR A 112 0.09 -11.54 -21.75
C THR A 112 0.70 -11.95 -23.09
N LYS A 113 1.49 -11.07 -23.72
CA LYS A 113 2.22 -11.41 -24.92
C LYS A 113 3.05 -12.69 -24.74
N ALA A 114 3.67 -12.86 -23.58
CA ALA A 114 4.47 -14.05 -23.27
C ALA A 114 3.60 -15.31 -23.13
N THR A 115 2.40 -15.23 -22.49
CA THR A 115 1.50 -16.40 -22.40
C THR A 115 0.95 -16.81 -23.76
N GLU A 116 0.68 -15.84 -24.64
CA GLU A 116 0.28 -16.10 -26.03
C GLU A 116 1.42 -16.73 -26.83
N ALA A 117 2.65 -16.23 -26.67
CA ALA A 117 3.82 -16.80 -27.32
C ALA A 117 4.14 -18.23 -26.82
N LYS A 118 3.97 -18.52 -25.53
CA LYS A 118 4.08 -19.87 -24.96
C LYS A 118 3.03 -20.81 -25.56
N ALA A 119 1.76 -20.35 -25.69
CA ALA A 119 0.68 -21.12 -26.30
C ALA A 119 0.90 -21.39 -27.80
N LYS A 120 1.72 -20.56 -28.48
CA LYS A 120 2.21 -20.77 -29.84
C LYS A 120 3.42 -21.73 -29.95
N GLY A 121 3.94 -22.23 -28.81
CA GLY A 121 5.06 -23.20 -28.77
C GLY A 121 6.45 -22.54 -28.84
N LEU A 122 6.60 -21.25 -28.53
CA LEU A 122 7.86 -20.51 -28.67
C LEU A 122 8.76 -20.56 -27.44
N GLU A 123 8.36 -21.22 -26.36
CA GLU A 123 9.16 -21.34 -25.14
C GLU A 123 10.52 -22.02 -25.35
N PRO A 124 10.65 -23.12 -26.13
CA PRO A 124 11.97 -23.71 -26.39
C PRO A 124 12.92 -22.76 -27.14
N LEU A 125 12.40 -21.93 -28.08
CA LEU A 125 13.20 -20.92 -28.76
C LEU A 125 13.71 -19.84 -27.76
N SER A 126 12.88 -19.41 -26.82
CA SER A 126 13.31 -18.48 -25.76
C SER A 126 14.41 -19.06 -24.88
N LYS A 127 14.33 -20.35 -24.52
CA LYS A 127 15.38 -21.07 -23.77
C LYS A 127 16.66 -21.19 -24.56
N TRP A 128 16.57 -21.46 -25.87
CA TRP A 128 17.72 -21.52 -26.77
C TRP A 128 18.43 -20.17 -26.84
N ILE A 129 17.72 -19.07 -27.01
CA ILE A 129 18.29 -17.71 -27.00
C ILE A 129 19.01 -17.42 -25.67
N LEU A 130 18.41 -17.76 -24.52
CA LEU A 130 19.00 -17.55 -23.19
C LEU A 130 20.21 -18.44 -22.91
N SER A 131 20.41 -19.53 -23.68
CA SER A 131 21.61 -20.35 -23.59
C SER A 131 22.86 -19.70 -24.21
N LEU A 132 22.71 -18.55 -24.88
CA LEU A 132 23.77 -17.79 -25.56
C LEU A 132 24.48 -18.64 -26.63
N PRO A 133 23.77 -19.14 -27.62
CA PRO A 133 24.31 -20.03 -28.63
C PRO A 133 25.29 -19.31 -29.59
N ARG A 134 26.04 -20.10 -30.34
CA ARG A 134 26.90 -19.60 -31.45
C ARG A 134 26.23 -19.65 -32.82
N GLY A 135 25.04 -20.28 -32.92
CA GLY A 135 24.30 -20.42 -34.17
C GLY A 135 23.53 -19.15 -34.57
N GLU A 136 23.07 -19.11 -35.80
CA GLU A 136 22.23 -18.00 -36.28
C GLU A 136 20.80 -18.15 -35.81
N LEU A 137 20.27 -17.10 -35.14
CA LEU A 137 18.93 -17.08 -34.58
C LEU A 137 17.83 -17.28 -35.65
N LYS A 138 18.02 -16.72 -36.85
CA LYS A 138 17.04 -16.85 -37.93
C LYS A 138 16.87 -18.28 -38.41
N GLU A 139 17.99 -19.03 -38.49
CA GLU A 139 17.97 -20.44 -38.89
C GLU A 139 17.28 -21.30 -37.80
N GLU A 140 17.58 -21.05 -36.53
CA GLU A 140 16.94 -21.75 -35.44
C GLU A 140 15.43 -21.46 -35.39
N ALA A 141 15.02 -20.18 -35.56
CA ALA A 141 13.65 -19.76 -35.51
C ALA A 141 12.74 -20.40 -36.58
N LYS A 142 13.31 -20.75 -37.75
CA LYS A 142 12.58 -21.49 -38.79
C LYS A 142 12.00 -22.84 -38.31
N LYS A 143 12.60 -23.46 -37.32
CA LYS A 143 12.14 -24.75 -36.75
C LYS A 143 10.85 -24.63 -35.93
N TYR A 144 10.49 -23.42 -35.57
CA TYR A 144 9.30 -23.12 -34.71
C TYR A 144 8.14 -22.50 -35.47
N LEU A 145 8.23 -22.46 -36.83
CA LEU A 145 7.14 -22.06 -37.68
C LEU A 145 6.01 -23.12 -37.63
N ASN A 146 4.78 -22.68 -37.48
CA ASN A 146 3.60 -23.51 -37.42
C ASN A 146 2.37 -22.70 -37.85
N ASP A 147 1.18 -23.33 -37.88
CA ASP A 147 -0.09 -22.68 -38.30
C ASP A 147 -0.45 -21.42 -37.49
N LYS A 148 0.20 -21.20 -36.34
CA LYS A 148 -0.01 -20.04 -35.44
C LYS A 148 1.14 -19.03 -35.50
N VAL A 149 2.25 -19.38 -36.17
CA VAL A 149 3.45 -18.55 -36.31
C VAL A 149 3.93 -18.67 -37.76
N GLU A 150 3.57 -17.71 -38.56
CA GLU A 150 3.78 -17.80 -40.02
C GLU A 150 5.17 -17.28 -40.44
N THR A 151 5.79 -16.40 -39.66
CA THR A 151 7.05 -15.74 -40.03
C THR A 151 8.14 -15.96 -38.96
N VAL A 152 9.38 -15.93 -39.43
CA VAL A 152 10.57 -16.02 -38.57
C VAL A 152 10.66 -14.85 -37.60
N GLU A 153 10.26 -13.67 -38.06
CA GLU A 153 10.21 -12.45 -37.26
C GLU A 153 9.18 -12.56 -36.13
N GLU A 154 8.03 -13.16 -36.38
CA GLU A 154 6.99 -13.42 -35.37
C GLU A 154 7.47 -14.44 -34.34
N ALA A 155 8.16 -15.50 -34.78
CA ALA A 155 8.75 -16.49 -33.88
C ALA A 155 9.79 -15.86 -32.94
N ILE A 156 10.69 -15.03 -33.49
CA ILE A 156 11.71 -14.31 -32.72
C ILE A 156 11.05 -13.35 -31.75
N GLN A 157 10.08 -12.52 -32.21
CA GLN A 157 9.41 -11.55 -31.34
C GLN A 157 8.68 -12.23 -30.19
N GLY A 158 7.97 -13.34 -30.44
CA GLY A 158 7.31 -14.10 -29.40
C GLY A 158 8.28 -14.68 -28.37
N ALA A 159 9.44 -15.18 -28.82
CA ALA A 159 10.49 -15.64 -27.91
C ALA A 159 11.08 -14.50 -27.08
N LEU A 160 11.27 -13.30 -27.66
CA LEU A 160 11.72 -12.11 -26.93
C LEU A 160 10.68 -11.62 -25.93
N ASP A 161 9.37 -11.69 -26.23
CA ASP A 161 8.30 -11.37 -25.30
C ASP A 161 8.31 -12.29 -24.07
N ILE A 162 8.61 -13.59 -24.26
CA ILE A 162 8.79 -14.54 -23.16
C ILE A 162 10.01 -14.14 -22.32
N ILE A 163 11.15 -13.85 -22.96
CA ILE A 163 12.39 -13.44 -22.29
C ILE A 163 12.18 -12.15 -21.49
N ALA A 164 11.49 -11.16 -22.07
CA ALA A 164 11.18 -9.91 -21.40
C ALA A 164 10.35 -10.14 -20.11
N GLU A 165 9.39 -11.08 -20.14
CA GLU A 165 8.61 -11.44 -18.96
C GLU A 165 9.48 -12.15 -17.90
N VAL A 166 10.33 -13.09 -18.29
CA VAL A 166 11.27 -13.79 -17.40
C VAL A 166 12.19 -12.79 -16.68
N ILE A 167 12.76 -11.83 -17.43
CA ILE A 167 13.58 -10.77 -16.84
C ILE A 167 12.77 -9.92 -15.85
N SER A 168 11.53 -9.59 -16.20
CA SER A 168 10.66 -8.75 -15.34
C SER A 168 10.24 -9.42 -14.03
N ASP A 169 10.25 -10.75 -13.99
CA ASP A 169 9.89 -11.56 -12.82
C ASP A 169 11.10 -11.91 -11.94
N ASP A 170 12.32 -11.67 -12.43
CA ASP A 170 13.53 -11.95 -11.68
C ASP A 170 13.66 -11.00 -10.48
N ILE A 171 13.67 -11.59 -9.29
CA ILE A 171 13.74 -10.88 -8.01
C ILE A 171 14.98 -9.99 -7.92
N LYS A 172 16.13 -10.46 -8.47
CA LYS A 172 17.39 -9.71 -8.46
C LYS A 172 17.25 -8.39 -9.23
N TYR A 173 16.70 -8.45 -10.44
CA TYR A 173 16.52 -7.25 -11.26
C TYR A 173 15.46 -6.32 -10.68
N ARG A 174 14.35 -6.86 -10.15
CA ARG A 174 13.32 -6.09 -9.48
C ARG A 174 13.88 -5.32 -8.28
N LYS A 175 14.57 -6.03 -7.38
CA LYS A 175 15.19 -5.44 -6.21
C LYS A 175 16.19 -4.34 -6.60
N PHE A 176 17.06 -4.63 -7.57
CA PHE A 176 18.03 -3.66 -8.05
C PHE A 176 17.36 -2.38 -8.58
N VAL A 177 16.36 -2.51 -9.46
CA VAL A 177 15.65 -1.35 -10.02
C VAL A 177 14.95 -0.56 -8.91
N LYS A 178 14.31 -1.24 -7.95
CA LYS A 178 13.68 -0.60 -6.79
C LYS A 178 14.67 0.17 -5.94
N ASP A 179 15.81 -0.41 -5.63
CA ASP A 179 16.89 0.22 -4.86
C ASP A 179 17.43 1.47 -5.58
N ILE A 180 17.58 1.42 -6.90
CA ILE A 180 18.00 2.57 -7.71
C ILE A 180 16.94 3.67 -7.72
N ILE A 181 15.65 3.32 -7.80
CA ILE A 181 14.56 4.31 -7.69
C ILE A 181 14.63 5.04 -6.35
N TYR A 182 14.79 4.33 -5.23
CA TYR A 182 14.94 4.98 -3.92
C TYR A 182 16.21 5.82 -3.81
N LYS A 183 17.32 5.38 -4.41
CA LYS A 183 18.61 6.07 -4.31
C LYS A 183 18.69 7.32 -5.17
N SER A 184 18.23 7.27 -6.41
CA SER A 184 18.46 8.29 -7.44
C SER A 184 17.22 8.71 -8.23
N GLY A 185 16.07 8.03 -8.06
CA GLY A 185 14.83 8.37 -8.74
C GLY A 185 14.33 9.75 -8.33
N THR A 186 13.72 10.46 -9.28
CA THR A 186 13.12 11.77 -9.09
C THR A 186 11.63 11.69 -9.44
N ILE A 187 10.76 12.10 -8.53
CA ILE A 187 9.35 12.30 -8.82
C ILE A 187 9.24 13.56 -9.64
N GLU A 188 8.65 13.44 -10.82
CA GLU A 188 8.31 14.56 -11.70
C GLU A 188 6.81 14.65 -11.85
N THR A 189 6.28 15.87 -11.79
CA THR A 189 4.89 16.13 -12.10
C THR A 189 4.76 17.10 -13.27
N LYS A 190 3.73 16.95 -14.08
CA LYS A 190 3.41 17.86 -15.19
C LYS A 190 1.92 18.13 -15.23
N VAL A 191 1.55 19.41 -15.38
CA VAL A 191 0.16 19.81 -15.52
C VAL A 191 -0.44 19.22 -16.80
N LYS A 192 -1.69 18.76 -16.71
CA LYS A 192 -2.42 18.26 -17.90
C LYS A 192 -2.93 19.44 -18.74
N LYS A 193 -3.02 19.24 -20.07
CA LYS A 193 -3.53 20.26 -21.02
C LYS A 193 -4.95 20.71 -20.69
N LYS A 194 -5.82 19.78 -20.23
CA LYS A 194 -7.15 20.09 -19.70
C LYS A 194 -7.05 20.07 -18.18
N ASN A 195 -6.70 21.22 -17.61
CA ASN A 195 -6.53 21.39 -16.18
C ASN A 195 -7.86 21.81 -15.53
N PRO A 196 -8.44 21.02 -14.61
CA PRO A 196 -9.66 21.39 -13.89
C PRO A 196 -9.41 22.30 -12.66
N ASP A 197 -8.16 22.65 -12.35
CA ASP A 197 -7.78 23.45 -11.17
C ASP A 197 -7.93 24.97 -11.45
N GLU A 198 -9.18 25.44 -11.52
CA GLU A 198 -9.51 26.85 -11.76
C GLU A 198 -8.95 27.77 -10.66
N ASN A 199 -8.90 27.30 -9.43
CA ASN A 199 -8.42 28.06 -8.26
C ASN A 199 -6.91 27.95 -8.03
N LYS A 200 -6.19 27.25 -8.88
CA LYS A 200 -4.74 27.04 -8.82
C LYS A 200 -4.26 26.46 -7.46
N VAL A 201 -5.06 25.60 -6.86
CA VAL A 201 -4.76 24.95 -5.56
C VAL A 201 -3.47 24.15 -5.62
N TYR A 202 -3.19 23.56 -6.80
CA TYR A 202 -2.03 22.71 -7.03
C TYR A 202 -0.93 23.36 -7.88
N GLU A 203 -0.94 24.70 -8.04
CA GLU A 203 0.00 25.42 -8.92
C GLU A 203 1.46 25.06 -8.63
N MET A 204 1.86 24.90 -7.36
CA MET A 204 3.21 24.52 -7.00
C MET A 204 3.64 23.13 -7.47
N TYR A 205 2.68 22.28 -7.90
CA TYR A 205 2.94 20.94 -8.42
C TYR A 205 2.73 20.83 -9.94
N TYR A 206 2.55 21.92 -10.67
CA TYR A 206 2.36 21.89 -12.12
C TYR A 206 3.62 21.48 -12.88
N ASP A 207 4.78 21.84 -12.36
CA ASP A 207 6.10 21.45 -12.87
C ASP A 207 7.04 21.28 -11.65
N TYR A 208 6.94 20.11 -11.03
CA TYR A 208 7.60 19.86 -9.76
C TYR A 208 8.55 18.67 -9.86
N HIS A 209 9.72 18.80 -9.23
CA HIS A 209 10.76 17.78 -9.22
C HIS A 209 11.32 17.61 -7.82
N GLU A 210 11.29 16.38 -7.29
CA GLU A 210 11.94 16.06 -6.01
C GLU A 210 12.41 14.61 -5.99
N ARG A 211 13.57 14.35 -5.36
CA ARG A 211 14.09 12.99 -5.23
C ARG A 211 13.20 12.14 -4.34
N VAL A 212 13.00 10.89 -4.74
CA VAL A 212 12.17 9.90 -4.02
C VAL A 212 12.59 9.76 -2.55
N ASN A 213 13.90 9.79 -2.26
CA ASN A 213 14.42 9.64 -0.90
C ASN A 213 14.33 10.91 -0.03
N ARG A 214 13.94 12.05 -0.59
CA ARG A 214 13.85 13.33 0.13
C ARG A 214 12.43 13.87 0.26
N ILE A 215 11.52 13.37 -0.59
CA ILE A 215 10.16 13.89 -0.62
C ILE A 215 9.44 13.64 0.72
N VAL A 216 8.83 14.69 1.24
CA VAL A 216 8.12 14.65 2.51
C VAL A 216 6.66 14.21 2.36
N SER A 217 6.11 13.63 3.43
CA SER A 217 4.80 12.97 3.43
C SER A 217 3.65 13.85 2.95
N HIS A 218 3.59 15.11 3.37
CA HIS A 218 2.50 16.02 2.96
C HIS A 218 2.53 16.32 1.45
N ARG A 219 3.71 16.36 0.82
CA ARG A 219 3.84 16.55 -0.62
C ARG A 219 3.38 15.32 -1.39
N ILE A 220 3.71 14.12 -0.91
CA ILE A 220 3.20 12.86 -1.51
C ILE A 220 1.68 12.87 -1.53
N LEU A 221 1.04 13.20 -0.41
CA LEU A 221 -0.42 13.24 -0.32
C LEU A 221 -1.04 14.33 -1.22
N ALA A 222 -0.41 15.50 -1.29
CA ALA A 222 -0.86 16.59 -2.18
C ALA A 222 -0.74 16.21 -3.66
N ILE A 223 0.39 15.63 -4.07
CA ILE A 223 0.63 15.15 -5.44
C ILE A 223 -0.37 14.04 -5.81
N ASN A 224 -0.60 13.06 -4.93
CA ASN A 224 -1.58 12.00 -5.17
C ASN A 224 -3.00 12.56 -5.33
N ARG A 225 -3.36 13.57 -4.53
CA ARG A 225 -4.65 14.23 -4.62
C ARG A 225 -4.79 14.98 -5.95
N ALA A 226 -3.79 15.77 -6.33
CA ALA A 226 -3.79 16.49 -7.61
C ALA A 226 -3.86 15.54 -8.83
N GLU A 227 -3.22 14.37 -8.75
CA GLU A 227 -3.30 13.34 -9.78
C GLU A 227 -4.70 12.71 -9.86
N ASN A 228 -5.30 12.36 -8.71
CA ASN A 228 -6.66 11.82 -8.63
C ASN A 228 -7.71 12.81 -9.16
N GLU A 229 -7.53 14.09 -8.89
CA GLU A 229 -8.35 15.18 -9.43
C GLU A 229 -8.02 15.50 -10.92
N LYS A 230 -7.11 14.74 -11.53
CA LYS A 230 -6.71 14.83 -12.95
C LYS A 230 -6.04 16.16 -13.33
N VAL A 231 -5.50 16.87 -12.37
CA VAL A 231 -4.79 18.16 -12.58
C VAL A 231 -3.40 17.93 -13.17
N ILE A 232 -2.67 16.95 -12.63
CA ILE A 232 -1.29 16.64 -13.03
C ILE A 232 -1.13 15.18 -13.47
N THR A 233 0.00 14.89 -14.09
CA THR A 233 0.56 13.53 -14.27
C THR A 233 1.79 13.40 -13.40
N VAL A 234 2.04 12.22 -12.88
CA VAL A 234 3.15 11.92 -11.99
C VAL A 234 3.95 10.76 -12.55
N ASN A 235 5.27 10.90 -12.66
CA ASN A 235 6.20 9.87 -13.10
C ASN A 235 7.41 9.84 -12.19
N ILE A 236 8.10 8.69 -12.15
CA ILE A 236 9.43 8.59 -11.54
C ILE A 236 10.46 8.51 -12.67
N VAL A 237 11.34 9.48 -12.72
CA VAL A 237 12.40 9.59 -13.73
C VAL A 237 13.73 9.14 -13.14
N LEU A 238 14.47 8.36 -13.92
CA LEU A 238 15.79 7.84 -13.55
C LEU A 238 16.60 7.52 -14.82
N ASP A 239 17.92 7.29 -14.63
CA ASP A 239 18.81 6.88 -15.72
C ASP A 239 18.52 5.44 -16.15
N LYS A 240 17.83 5.31 -17.31
CA LYS A 240 17.46 4.03 -17.87
C LYS A 240 18.64 3.30 -18.51
N GLU A 241 19.61 4.00 -19.06
CA GLU A 241 20.76 3.39 -19.72
C GLU A 241 21.58 2.57 -18.73
N PHE A 242 21.82 3.11 -17.55
CA PHE A 242 22.50 2.39 -16.48
C PHE A 242 21.78 1.09 -16.10
N LEU A 243 20.44 1.13 -16.01
CA LEU A 243 19.63 -0.06 -15.69
C LEU A 243 19.68 -1.10 -16.82
N ILE A 244 19.55 -0.66 -18.07
CA ILE A 244 19.63 -1.53 -19.24
C ILE A 244 21.00 -2.23 -19.29
N GLN A 245 22.09 -1.49 -19.10
CA GLN A 245 23.44 -2.06 -19.09
C GLN A 245 23.62 -3.10 -17.98
N TYR A 246 23.12 -2.81 -16.76
CA TYR A 246 23.22 -3.75 -15.65
C TYR A 246 22.47 -5.06 -15.93
N ILE A 247 21.20 -4.96 -16.38
CA ILE A 247 20.38 -6.12 -16.69
C ILE A 247 20.98 -6.90 -17.86
N ASN A 248 21.38 -6.20 -18.93
CA ASN A 248 21.97 -6.83 -20.11
C ASN A 248 23.25 -7.60 -19.77
N ARG A 249 24.14 -7.04 -18.95
CA ARG A 249 25.32 -7.78 -18.45
C ARG A 249 24.95 -9.03 -17.68
N GLY A 250 23.90 -8.98 -16.88
CA GLY A 250 23.41 -10.15 -16.15
C GLY A 250 22.84 -11.24 -17.06
N VAL A 251 22.06 -10.86 -18.07
CA VAL A 251 21.44 -11.78 -19.03
C VAL A 251 22.46 -12.38 -19.99
N THR A 252 23.37 -11.59 -20.56
CA THR A 252 24.39 -12.03 -21.49
C THR A 252 25.59 -12.69 -20.79
N ARG A 253 25.69 -12.59 -19.46
CA ARG A 253 26.85 -13.09 -18.68
C ARG A 253 28.20 -12.60 -19.20
N ASN A 254 28.23 -11.42 -19.81
CA ASN A 254 29.38 -10.84 -20.52
C ASN A 254 29.96 -11.76 -21.63
N ARG A 255 29.15 -12.67 -22.19
CA ARG A 255 29.58 -13.54 -23.30
C ARG A 255 29.21 -12.91 -24.63
N ASN A 256 30.09 -13.07 -25.61
CA ASN A 256 29.78 -12.68 -26.98
C ASN A 256 28.97 -13.78 -27.65
N SER A 257 27.77 -13.46 -28.13
CA SER A 257 26.86 -14.37 -28.82
C SER A 257 26.13 -13.62 -29.93
N SER A 258 25.79 -14.35 -31.00
CA SER A 258 24.99 -13.81 -32.12
C SER A 258 23.61 -13.28 -31.73
N VAL A 259 23.12 -13.66 -30.56
CA VAL A 259 21.80 -13.25 -30.05
C VAL A 259 21.84 -12.01 -29.15
N ASN A 260 23.00 -11.41 -28.87
CA ASN A 260 23.13 -10.31 -27.91
C ASN A 260 22.29 -9.07 -28.28
N GLU A 261 22.21 -8.72 -29.57
CA GLU A 261 21.39 -7.60 -30.03
C GLU A 261 19.89 -7.85 -29.78
N TYR A 262 19.43 -9.08 -29.93
CA TYR A 262 18.05 -9.47 -29.63
C TYR A 262 17.78 -9.50 -28.14
N LEU A 263 18.74 -9.96 -27.34
CA LEU A 263 18.62 -9.90 -25.87
C LEU A 263 18.58 -8.47 -25.37
N LEU A 264 19.34 -7.55 -25.95
CA LEU A 264 19.27 -6.13 -25.60
C LEU A 264 17.87 -5.57 -25.82
N LYS A 265 17.24 -5.87 -26.98
CA LYS A 265 15.84 -5.47 -27.25
C LYS A 265 14.86 -6.06 -26.25
N ALA A 266 15.03 -7.32 -25.83
CA ALA A 266 14.21 -7.94 -24.81
C ALA A 266 14.40 -7.28 -23.43
N VAL A 267 15.62 -6.87 -23.10
CA VAL A 267 15.92 -6.13 -21.85
C VAL A 267 15.27 -4.76 -21.85
N GLU A 268 15.39 -4.01 -22.96
CA GLU A 268 14.75 -2.69 -23.10
C GLU A 268 13.23 -2.77 -23.00
N ASP A 269 12.62 -3.75 -23.68
CA ASP A 269 11.18 -3.98 -23.61
C ASP A 269 10.75 -4.39 -22.19
N SER A 270 11.49 -5.32 -21.56
CA SER A 270 11.26 -5.73 -20.17
C SER A 270 11.30 -4.53 -19.21
N LEU A 271 12.34 -3.70 -19.33
CA LEU A 271 12.50 -2.55 -18.43
C LEU A 271 11.38 -1.53 -18.63
N ASN A 272 11.13 -1.11 -19.87
CA ASN A 272 10.20 0.00 -20.14
C ASN A 272 8.73 -0.40 -20.01
N ARG A 273 8.36 -1.60 -20.44
CA ARG A 273 6.96 -2.06 -20.48
C ARG A 273 6.52 -2.78 -19.21
N LEU A 274 7.40 -3.50 -18.54
CA LEU A 274 7.04 -4.40 -17.44
C LEU A 274 7.63 -3.97 -16.10
N LEU A 275 8.96 -3.82 -16.00
CA LEU A 275 9.66 -3.56 -14.74
C LEU A 275 9.34 -2.18 -14.18
N LEU A 276 9.68 -1.12 -14.92
CA LEU A 276 9.53 0.25 -14.43
C LEU A 276 8.09 0.58 -14.05
N PRO A 277 7.05 0.32 -14.88
CA PRO A 277 5.68 0.64 -14.49
C PRO A 277 5.18 -0.15 -13.28
N SER A 278 5.69 -1.38 -13.10
CA SER A 278 5.33 -2.22 -11.94
C SER A 278 5.98 -1.72 -10.66
N ILE A 279 7.29 -1.43 -10.70
CA ILE A 279 8.06 -1.01 -9.54
C ILE A 279 7.73 0.44 -9.16
N GLU A 280 7.47 1.32 -10.12
CA GLU A 280 7.01 2.68 -9.88
C GLU A 280 5.71 2.68 -9.06
N ARG A 281 4.73 1.86 -9.45
CA ARG A 281 3.48 1.72 -8.67
C ARG A 281 3.73 1.19 -7.27
N GLU A 282 4.63 0.22 -7.11
CA GLU A 282 5.00 -0.35 -5.83
C GLU A 282 5.63 0.71 -4.92
N VAL A 283 6.62 1.45 -5.43
CA VAL A 283 7.30 2.54 -4.69
C VAL A 283 6.31 3.65 -4.32
N ARG A 284 5.45 4.06 -5.25
CA ARG A 284 4.43 5.08 -4.97
C ARG A 284 3.43 4.64 -3.91
N ASN A 285 3.03 3.37 -3.91
CA ASN A 285 2.16 2.81 -2.86
C ASN A 285 2.84 2.83 -1.50
N GLU A 286 4.10 2.40 -1.42
CA GLU A 286 4.88 2.43 -0.16
C GLU A 286 5.07 3.86 0.37
N LEU A 287 5.36 4.81 -0.51
CA LEU A 287 5.45 6.23 -0.13
C LEU A 287 4.11 6.77 0.38
N THR A 288 3.01 6.39 -0.26
CA THR A 288 1.65 6.80 0.12
C THR A 288 1.25 6.23 1.46
N GLU A 289 1.53 4.95 1.70
CA GLU A 289 1.25 4.28 2.98
C GLU A 289 2.00 4.96 4.12
N LYS A 290 3.31 5.14 3.96
CA LYS A 290 4.14 5.86 4.93
C LYS A 290 3.66 7.30 5.17
N ALA A 291 3.28 8.00 4.10
CA ALA A 291 2.77 9.36 4.20
C ALA A 291 1.44 9.45 4.93
N SER A 292 0.54 8.50 4.68
CA SER A 292 -0.77 8.39 5.34
C SER A 292 -0.63 8.08 6.82
N GLU A 293 0.25 7.17 7.20
CA GLU A 293 0.52 6.87 8.61
C GLU A 293 1.04 8.10 9.36
N GLN A 294 1.96 8.86 8.76
CA GLN A 294 2.48 10.06 9.36
C GLN A 294 1.41 11.15 9.48
N ALA A 295 0.57 11.33 8.46
CA ALA A 295 -0.53 12.28 8.49
C ALA A 295 -1.55 11.94 9.58
N LEU A 296 -1.89 10.66 9.77
CA LEU A 296 -2.76 10.20 10.85
C LEU A 296 -2.18 10.51 12.24
N LYS A 297 -0.87 10.33 12.45
CA LYS A 297 -0.21 10.70 13.70
C LYS A 297 -0.34 12.20 13.99
N VAL A 298 -0.04 13.05 13.00
CA VAL A 298 -0.17 14.51 13.14
C VAL A 298 -1.61 14.91 13.41
N PHE A 299 -2.57 14.31 12.69
CA PHE A 299 -4.00 14.54 12.91
C PHE A 299 -4.42 14.17 14.34
N SER A 300 -3.99 13.01 14.83
CA SER A 300 -4.29 12.54 16.19
C SER A 300 -3.78 13.52 17.25
N ILE A 301 -2.53 13.99 17.13
CA ILE A 301 -1.94 14.99 18.05
C ILE A 301 -2.71 16.31 18.01
N ASN A 302 -3.10 16.78 16.82
CA ASN A 302 -3.85 18.02 16.69
C ASN A 302 -5.28 17.88 17.26
N LEU A 303 -5.92 16.74 17.04
CA LEU A 303 -7.23 16.45 17.61
C LEU A 303 -7.18 16.38 19.13
N GLU A 304 -6.16 15.71 19.70
CA GLU A 304 -5.95 15.68 21.15
C GLU A 304 -5.82 17.11 21.72
N LYS A 305 -4.95 17.94 21.11
CA LYS A 305 -4.79 19.34 21.55
C LYS A 305 -6.09 20.14 21.44
N LEU A 306 -6.90 19.88 20.42
CA LEU A 306 -8.20 20.54 20.28
C LEU A 306 -9.17 20.09 21.36
N LEU A 307 -9.24 18.79 21.67
CA LEU A 307 -10.12 18.25 22.70
C LEU A 307 -9.68 18.61 24.11
N MET A 308 -8.37 18.83 24.31
CA MET A 308 -7.79 19.20 25.60
C MET A 308 -7.70 20.73 25.81
N GLN A 309 -8.40 21.52 25.00
CA GLN A 309 -8.50 22.96 25.24
C GLN A 309 -9.12 23.23 26.61
N ALA A 310 -8.62 24.26 27.27
CA ALA A 310 -9.14 24.68 28.57
C ALA A 310 -10.63 25.00 28.47
N PRO A 311 -11.45 24.58 29.45
CA PRO A 311 -12.89 24.90 29.46
C PRO A 311 -13.10 26.42 29.55
N LEU A 312 -14.20 26.87 29.01
CA LEU A 312 -14.62 28.28 29.15
C LEU A 312 -14.83 28.56 30.64
N LYS A 313 -14.02 29.49 31.19
CA LYS A 313 -14.16 29.90 32.61
C LYS A 313 -15.18 31.02 32.75
N ASP A 314 -15.85 31.03 33.88
CA ASP A 314 -16.75 32.13 34.30
C ASP A 314 -17.87 32.43 33.28
N LYS A 315 -18.37 31.39 32.56
CA LYS A 315 -19.47 31.56 31.60
C LYS A 315 -20.49 30.43 31.75
N MET A 316 -21.73 30.78 31.55
CA MET A 316 -22.76 29.79 31.26
C MET A 316 -22.60 29.27 29.85
N VAL A 317 -22.67 27.95 29.67
CA VAL A 317 -22.46 27.29 28.37
C VAL A 317 -23.67 26.42 28.04
N LEU A 318 -24.22 26.62 26.84
CA LEU A 318 -25.17 25.70 26.23
C LEU A 318 -24.36 24.74 25.31
N GLY A 319 -24.21 23.51 25.74
CA GLY A 319 -23.64 22.43 24.91
C GLY A 319 -24.72 21.79 24.04
N LEU A 320 -24.42 21.57 22.76
CA LEU A 320 -25.29 20.89 21.81
C LEU A 320 -24.53 19.77 21.14
N ASP A 321 -25.03 18.52 21.30
CA ASP A 321 -24.50 17.31 20.63
C ASP A 321 -25.45 16.94 19.48
N PRO A 322 -25.09 17.20 18.20
CA PRO A 322 -25.96 16.98 17.06
C PRO A 322 -26.13 15.50 16.74
N ALA A 323 -27.39 15.06 16.58
CA ALA A 323 -27.69 13.69 16.14
C ALA A 323 -28.95 13.65 15.26
N TYR A 324 -28.79 13.12 14.04
CA TYR A 324 -29.86 13.08 13.04
C TYR A 324 -31.06 12.20 13.40
N ARG A 325 -30.81 11.00 13.95
CA ARG A 325 -31.87 10.01 14.23
C ARG A 325 -32.43 10.11 15.64
N THR A 326 -31.54 10.35 16.59
CA THR A 326 -31.91 10.29 18.03
C THR A 326 -32.23 11.64 18.61
N GLY A 327 -32.18 12.71 17.83
CA GLY A 327 -32.32 14.10 18.25
C GLY A 327 -31.05 14.66 18.90
N CYS A 328 -30.88 15.98 18.78
CA CYS A 328 -29.77 16.71 19.39
C CYS A 328 -29.94 16.81 20.88
N LYS A 329 -28.94 16.42 21.65
CA LYS A 329 -28.93 16.58 23.10
C LYS A 329 -28.46 17.99 23.47
N LEU A 330 -29.09 18.58 24.46
CA LEU A 330 -28.76 19.90 24.98
C LEU A 330 -28.42 19.78 26.45
N ALA A 331 -27.40 20.52 26.89
CA ALA A 331 -27.07 20.66 28.30
C ALA A 331 -26.63 22.11 28.57
N VAL A 332 -27.21 22.72 29.58
CA VAL A 332 -26.79 24.02 30.12
C VAL A 332 -25.97 23.78 31.37
N VAL A 333 -24.80 24.37 31.42
CA VAL A 333 -23.91 24.33 32.59
C VAL A 333 -23.62 25.75 33.08
N ASP A 334 -23.50 25.89 34.38
CA ASP A 334 -23.16 27.17 35.00
C ASP A 334 -21.63 27.45 34.90
N GLN A 335 -21.22 28.57 35.48
CA GLN A 335 -19.81 29.00 35.51
C GLN A 335 -18.88 28.04 36.21
N THR A 336 -19.39 27.17 37.08
CA THR A 336 -18.61 26.13 37.78
C THR A 336 -18.59 24.79 37.08
N GLY A 337 -19.33 24.65 35.98
CA GLY A 337 -19.51 23.38 35.24
C GLY A 337 -20.62 22.50 35.79
N LYS A 338 -21.45 23.00 36.76
CA LYS A 338 -22.63 22.29 37.26
C LYS A 338 -23.70 22.27 36.17
N VAL A 339 -24.28 21.10 35.92
CA VAL A 339 -25.37 20.95 34.95
C VAL A 339 -26.66 21.54 35.58
N LEU A 340 -27.20 22.53 34.89
CA LEU A 340 -28.47 23.20 35.30
C LEU A 340 -29.67 22.55 34.63
N LYS A 341 -29.57 22.23 33.35
CA LYS A 341 -30.69 21.65 32.59
C LYS A 341 -30.19 20.75 31.47
N ILE A 342 -30.88 19.65 31.22
CA ILE A 342 -30.67 18.75 30.09
C ILE A 342 -31.98 18.64 29.31
N ASP A 343 -31.89 18.68 27.99
CA ASP A 343 -33.06 18.50 27.12
C ASP A 343 -32.65 17.87 25.79
N LYS A 344 -33.63 17.65 24.93
CA LYS A 344 -33.44 17.01 23.64
C LYS A 344 -34.33 17.69 22.60
N VAL A 345 -33.74 18.06 21.46
CA VAL A 345 -34.43 18.68 20.33
C VAL A 345 -34.22 17.91 19.03
N PHE A 346 -35.25 17.92 18.18
CA PHE A 346 -35.27 17.24 16.90
C PHE A 346 -35.27 18.27 15.77
N ILE A 347 -34.06 18.69 15.36
CA ILE A 347 -33.87 19.76 14.34
C ILE A 347 -34.11 19.24 12.93
N THR A 348 -34.05 17.93 12.71
CA THR A 348 -34.00 17.30 11.37
C THR A 348 -35.28 16.56 10.97
N ILE A 349 -36.32 16.56 11.80
CA ILE A 349 -37.61 15.84 11.56
C ILE A 349 -38.75 16.84 11.32
N PRO A 350 -39.82 16.44 10.62
CA PRO A 350 -40.54 17.24 9.62
C PRO A 350 -40.85 18.65 10.07
N LYS A 351 -40.91 19.55 9.11
CA LYS A 351 -41.07 21.02 9.23
C LYS A 351 -42.16 21.50 10.24
N ASP A 352 -43.08 20.63 10.58
CA ASP A 352 -44.23 20.96 11.47
C ASP A 352 -43.83 21.14 12.95
N ASN A 353 -42.64 20.68 13.37
CA ASN A 353 -42.15 20.79 14.74
C ASN A 353 -41.08 21.88 14.94
N TYR A 354 -40.66 22.58 13.88
CA TYR A 354 -39.52 23.51 13.95
C TYR A 354 -39.77 24.64 14.98
N ASP A 355 -40.96 25.22 15.02
CA ASP A 355 -41.29 26.29 15.96
C ASP A 355 -41.37 25.81 17.42
N LYS A 356 -41.79 24.57 17.64
CA LYS A 356 -41.78 23.93 18.96
C LYS A 356 -40.34 23.71 19.44
N GLU A 357 -39.51 23.13 18.61
CA GLU A 357 -38.08 22.84 18.91
C GLU A 357 -37.29 24.13 19.11
N LYS A 358 -37.57 25.17 18.31
CA LYS A 358 -37.01 26.51 18.48
C LYS A 358 -37.40 27.13 19.85
N ARG A 359 -38.66 26.99 20.28
CA ARG A 359 -39.11 27.46 21.61
C ARG A 359 -38.36 26.72 22.73
N ILE A 360 -38.12 25.42 22.60
CA ILE A 360 -37.35 24.65 23.57
C ILE A 360 -35.93 25.20 23.68
N ILE A 361 -35.21 25.39 22.54
CA ILE A 361 -33.88 25.96 22.54
C ILE A 361 -33.86 27.36 23.19
N ILE A 362 -34.80 28.22 22.81
CA ILE A 362 -34.93 29.56 23.39
C ILE A 362 -35.22 29.49 24.89
N SER A 363 -36.17 28.62 25.34
CA SER A 363 -36.47 28.48 26.74
C SER A 363 -35.30 27.96 27.58
N ILE A 364 -34.47 27.11 26.98
CA ILE A 364 -33.25 26.59 27.62
C ILE A 364 -32.14 27.65 27.68
N ALA A 365 -31.97 28.39 26.57
CA ALA A 365 -30.98 29.46 26.49
C ALA A 365 -31.27 30.67 27.40
N PHE A 366 -32.55 30.92 27.70
CA PHE A 366 -32.99 32.09 28.49
C PHE A 366 -33.54 31.73 29.86
N CYS A 367 -33.54 30.44 30.27
CA CYS A 367 -34.21 30.00 31.52
C CYS A 367 -33.54 30.49 32.82
N ASP A 368 -32.35 31.10 32.76
CA ASP A 368 -31.61 31.60 33.93
C ASP A 368 -31.19 33.07 33.86
N PHE A 369 -31.81 33.89 33.00
CA PHE A 369 -31.63 35.35 33.06
C PHE A 369 -32.67 36.01 34.01
N ALA A 370 -33.44 35.23 34.77
CA ALA A 370 -34.47 35.72 35.66
C ALA A 370 -34.28 35.26 37.13
N LEU A 371 -33.01 35.27 37.61
CA LEU A 371 -32.71 35.21 39.04
C LEU A 371 -31.67 36.27 39.37
#